data_f0b23bbc309d0420cbdc777d89098fdc
#
_entry.id   f0b23bbc309d0420cbdc777d89098fdc
#
_cell.length_a   1.000
_cell.length_b   1.000
_cell.length_c   1.000
_cell.angle_alpha   90.00
_cell.angle_beta   90.00
_cell.angle_gamma   90.00
#
_symmetry.space_group_name_H-M   'P 1'
#
loop_
_entity.id
_entity.type
_entity.pdbx_description
1 polymer ?
#
loop_
_entity_poly.entity_id
_entity_poly.type
_entity_poly.pdbx_seq_one_letter_code
_entity_poly.pdbx_strand_id
1 'polypeptide(L)'
;MKKENILKRIEQLSKLCEETEPTFNEMMNMDKLFSQDLISVDMMYLQIKNDTASRDELIDIMKECNWIWKKRQKVKEVGWDEYNHIDRRIEESLRGGRKIEAIKTYRQHKIDNCEDCGLKEAKEYIDKLQVKMGLD
;
A
#
# COMPACT_ATOMS: atom_id res chain seq x y z
N MET A 1 16.64 -15.56 -10.46
CA MET A 1 15.84 -16.08 -9.33
C MET A 1 15.00 -17.25 -9.81
N LYS A 2 15.00 -18.31 -9.03
CA LYS A 2 14.26 -19.52 -9.43
C LYS A 2 12.75 -19.31 -9.22
N LYS A 3 11.97 -19.78 -10.19
CA LYS A 3 10.50 -19.77 -10.16
C LYS A 3 9.91 -20.29 -8.84
N GLU A 4 10.47 -21.40 -8.32
CA GLU A 4 10.03 -22.02 -7.08
C GLU A 4 10.15 -21.07 -5.88
N ASN A 5 11.21 -20.26 -5.81
CA ASN A 5 11.42 -19.30 -4.74
C ASN A 5 10.39 -18.17 -4.79
N ILE A 6 10.04 -17.73 -5.99
CA ILE A 6 9.01 -16.70 -6.18
C ILE A 6 7.66 -17.24 -5.76
N LEU A 7 7.31 -18.47 -6.17
CA LEU A 7 6.05 -19.10 -5.78
C LEU A 7 5.93 -19.26 -4.26
N LYS A 8 7.00 -19.66 -3.58
CA LYS A 8 7.02 -19.75 -2.12
C LYS A 8 6.75 -18.40 -1.45
N ARG A 9 7.35 -17.32 -1.96
CA ARG A 9 7.10 -15.97 -1.45
C ARG A 9 5.65 -15.56 -1.62
N ILE A 10 5.07 -15.86 -2.78
CA ILE A 10 3.67 -15.55 -3.05
C ILE A 10 2.74 -16.36 -2.14
N GLU A 11 3.06 -17.63 -1.88
CA GLU A 11 2.29 -18.45 -0.94
C GLU A 11 2.34 -17.87 0.48
N GLN A 12 3.51 -17.44 0.94
CA GLN A 12 3.66 -16.79 2.24
C GLN A 12 2.88 -15.48 2.29
N LEU A 13 2.90 -14.71 1.22
CA LEU A 13 2.15 -13.46 1.12
C LEU A 13 0.65 -13.72 1.14
N SER A 14 0.16 -14.72 0.43
CA SER A 14 -1.25 -15.13 0.45
C SER A 14 -1.70 -15.50 1.86
N LYS A 15 -0.88 -16.24 2.58
CA LYS A 15 -1.15 -16.59 3.97
C LYS A 15 -1.22 -15.36 4.87
N LEU A 16 -0.30 -14.42 4.71
CA LEU A 16 -0.30 -13.17 5.46
C LEU A 16 -1.54 -12.34 5.17
N CYS A 17 -1.98 -12.28 3.91
CA CYS A 17 -3.20 -11.59 3.52
C CYS A 17 -4.44 -12.22 4.18
N GLU A 18 -4.49 -13.56 4.27
CA GLU A 18 -5.57 -14.27 4.97
C GLU A 18 -5.56 -13.98 6.47
N GLU A 19 -4.38 -13.98 7.10
CA GLU A 19 -4.22 -13.68 8.53
C GLU A 19 -4.60 -12.24 8.88
N THR A 20 -4.47 -11.33 7.93
CA THR A 20 -4.76 -9.90 8.10
C THR A 20 -6.02 -9.47 7.34
N GLU A 21 -6.92 -10.40 7.05
CA GLU A 21 -8.17 -10.09 6.36
C GLU A 21 -9.01 -9.09 7.16
N PRO A 22 -9.45 -7.99 6.53
CA PRO A 22 -10.24 -6.98 7.24
C PRO A 22 -11.65 -7.48 7.55
N THR A 23 -12.22 -7.02 8.66
CA THR A 23 -13.63 -7.22 8.98
C THR A 23 -14.50 -6.39 8.04
N PHE A 24 -15.81 -6.67 8.00
CA PHE A 24 -16.74 -5.91 7.17
C PHE A 24 -16.69 -4.40 7.47
N ASN A 25 -16.66 -4.03 8.76
CA ASN A 25 -16.59 -2.63 9.15
C ASN A 25 -15.26 -1.98 8.73
N GLU A 26 -14.17 -2.71 8.86
CA GLU A 26 -12.85 -2.26 8.40
C GLU A 26 -12.84 -2.05 6.88
N MET A 27 -13.46 -2.97 6.12
CA MET A 27 -13.57 -2.87 4.66
C MET A 27 -14.34 -1.63 4.21
N MET A 28 -15.37 -1.23 4.95
CA MET A 28 -16.17 -0.04 4.64
C MET A 28 -15.37 1.25 4.75
N ASN A 29 -14.32 1.25 5.58
CA ASN A 29 -13.45 2.41 5.82
C ASN A 29 -12.15 2.36 5.03
N MET A 30 -11.94 1.31 4.23
CA MET A 30 -10.72 1.14 3.43
C MET A 30 -10.83 1.76 2.05
N ASP A 31 -9.68 2.22 1.54
CA ASP A 31 -9.53 2.49 0.12
C ASP A 31 -9.70 1.19 -0.68
N LYS A 32 -10.38 1.25 -1.81
CA LYS A 32 -10.61 0.09 -2.68
C LYS A 32 -9.31 -0.60 -3.11
N LEU A 33 -8.22 0.15 -3.23
CA LEU A 33 -6.91 -0.41 -3.60
C LEU A 33 -6.42 -1.43 -2.58
N PHE A 34 -6.69 -1.23 -1.30
CA PHE A 34 -6.27 -2.15 -0.25
C PHE A 34 -7.08 -3.44 -0.22
N SER A 35 -8.35 -3.40 -0.64
CA SER A 35 -9.22 -4.57 -0.65
C SER A 35 -8.93 -5.55 -1.78
N GLN A 36 -8.10 -5.16 -2.75
CA GLN A 36 -7.79 -5.98 -3.93
C GLN A 36 -6.47 -6.75 -3.82
N ASP A 37 -5.76 -6.65 -2.71
CA ASP A 37 -4.45 -7.30 -2.54
C ASP A 37 -4.51 -8.82 -2.79
N LEU A 38 -5.50 -9.49 -2.23
CA LEU A 38 -5.62 -10.95 -2.37
C LEU A 38 -5.85 -11.37 -3.81
N ILE A 39 -6.68 -10.63 -4.55
CA ILE A 39 -6.93 -10.86 -5.98
C ILE A 39 -5.63 -10.67 -6.77
N SER A 40 -4.88 -9.61 -6.46
CA SER A 40 -3.58 -9.35 -7.11
C SER A 40 -2.59 -10.46 -6.85
N VAL A 41 -2.53 -10.96 -5.62
CA VAL A 41 -1.65 -12.07 -5.22
C VAL A 41 -2.00 -13.35 -5.99
N ASP A 42 -3.28 -13.68 -6.10
CA ASP A 42 -3.74 -14.85 -6.84
C ASP A 42 -3.40 -14.76 -8.33
N MET A 43 -3.58 -13.59 -8.93
CA MET A 43 -3.23 -13.36 -10.33
C MET A 43 -1.74 -13.50 -10.57
N MET A 44 -0.92 -12.95 -9.69
CA MET A 44 0.54 -13.08 -9.77
C MET A 44 0.99 -14.54 -9.67
N TYR A 45 0.37 -15.31 -8.77
CA TYR A 45 0.64 -16.72 -8.60
C TYR A 45 0.37 -17.49 -9.89
N LEU A 46 -0.79 -17.25 -10.54
CA LEU A 46 -1.17 -17.91 -11.80
C LEU A 46 -0.22 -17.53 -12.94
N GLN A 47 0.17 -16.27 -13.05
CA GLN A 47 1.10 -15.83 -14.08
C GLN A 47 2.44 -16.55 -13.99
N ILE A 48 2.96 -16.72 -12.78
CA ILE A 48 4.24 -17.40 -12.56
C ILE A 48 4.10 -18.90 -12.78
N LYS A 49 3.03 -19.50 -12.25
CA LYS A 49 2.78 -20.94 -12.39
C LYS A 49 2.62 -21.35 -13.85
N ASN A 50 1.96 -20.53 -14.67
CA ASN A 50 1.68 -20.80 -16.08
C ASN A 50 2.77 -20.30 -17.03
N ASP A 51 3.88 -19.76 -16.51
CA ASP A 51 4.99 -19.21 -17.30
C ASP A 51 4.56 -18.12 -18.30
N THR A 52 3.54 -17.33 -17.95
CA THR A 52 3.02 -16.27 -18.81
C THR A 52 3.64 -14.92 -18.57
N ALA A 53 4.48 -14.79 -17.54
CA ALA A 53 5.13 -13.53 -17.18
C ALA A 53 6.48 -13.38 -17.89
N SER A 54 6.72 -12.22 -18.51
CA SER A 54 8.02 -11.85 -19.05
C SER A 54 8.99 -11.51 -17.91
N ARG A 55 10.28 -11.32 -18.25
CA ARG A 55 11.31 -10.95 -17.27
C ARG A 55 10.96 -9.63 -16.58
N ASP A 56 10.51 -8.62 -17.33
CA ASP A 56 10.15 -7.32 -16.77
C ASP A 56 8.91 -7.43 -15.89
N GLU A 57 7.93 -8.24 -16.30
CA GLU A 57 6.75 -8.52 -15.48
C GLU A 57 7.11 -9.22 -14.16
N LEU A 58 8.09 -10.13 -14.19
CA LEU A 58 8.58 -10.80 -12.97
C LEU A 58 9.19 -9.79 -12.00
N ILE A 59 9.95 -8.82 -12.49
CA ILE A 59 10.51 -7.75 -11.66
C ILE A 59 9.40 -6.93 -11.02
N ASP A 60 8.38 -6.56 -11.79
CA ASP A 60 7.23 -5.80 -11.29
C ASP A 60 6.43 -6.60 -10.25
N ILE A 61 6.23 -7.90 -10.49
CA ILE A 61 5.59 -8.80 -9.54
C ILE A 61 6.36 -8.83 -8.22
N MET A 62 7.68 -8.93 -8.28
CA MET A 62 8.52 -8.93 -7.07
C MET A 62 8.41 -7.63 -6.28
N LYS A 63 8.40 -6.50 -6.95
CA LYS A 63 8.22 -5.18 -6.32
C LYS A 63 6.86 -5.08 -5.64
N GLU A 64 5.81 -5.51 -6.31
CA GLU A 64 4.46 -5.48 -5.77
C GLU A 64 4.30 -6.42 -4.58
N CYS A 65 4.87 -7.63 -4.65
CA CYS A 65 4.89 -8.56 -3.53
C CYS A 65 5.56 -7.95 -2.30
N ASN A 66 6.71 -7.29 -2.48
CA ASN A 66 7.40 -6.62 -1.38
C ASN A 66 6.58 -5.51 -0.77
N TRP A 67 5.88 -4.72 -1.60
CA TRP A 67 5.03 -3.63 -1.15
C TRP A 67 3.84 -4.15 -0.34
N ILE A 68 3.15 -5.18 -0.84
CA ILE A 68 2.01 -5.80 -0.14
C ILE A 68 2.49 -6.45 1.16
N TRP A 69 3.63 -7.13 1.14
CA TRP A 69 4.22 -7.76 2.31
C TRP A 69 4.45 -6.75 3.44
N LYS A 70 5.12 -5.65 3.15
CA LYS A 70 5.39 -4.59 4.12
C LYS A 70 4.11 -4.01 4.69
N LYS A 71 3.13 -3.75 3.83
CA LYS A 71 1.83 -3.22 4.21
C LYS A 71 1.11 -4.18 5.18
N ARG A 72 1.01 -5.45 4.81
CA ARG A 72 0.31 -6.45 5.62
C ARG A 72 1.04 -6.79 6.92
N GLN A 73 2.36 -6.76 6.95
CA GLN A 73 3.13 -6.88 8.18
C GLN A 73 2.79 -5.74 9.15
N LYS A 74 2.66 -4.53 8.64
CA LYS A 74 2.28 -3.38 9.46
C LYS A 74 0.85 -3.50 9.99
N VAL A 75 -0.07 -3.96 9.14
CA VAL A 75 -1.46 -4.24 9.55
C VAL A 75 -1.51 -5.29 10.67
N LYS A 76 -0.71 -6.34 10.55
CA LYS A 76 -0.62 -7.39 11.59
C LYS A 76 -0.14 -6.83 12.92
N GLU A 77 0.76 -5.85 12.87
CA GLU A 77 1.30 -5.20 14.06
C GLU A 77 0.30 -4.24 14.73
N VAL A 78 -0.40 -3.41 13.96
CA VAL A 78 -1.20 -2.28 14.48
C VAL A 78 -2.70 -2.40 14.23
N GLY A 79 -3.13 -3.29 13.34
CA GLY A 79 -4.53 -3.42 12.92
C GLY A 79 -4.91 -2.47 11.79
N TRP A 80 -6.04 -2.76 11.12
CA TRP A 80 -6.50 -1.99 9.96
C TRP A 80 -6.92 -0.57 10.32
N ASP A 81 -7.57 -0.37 11.47
CA ASP A 81 -8.06 0.94 11.88
C ASP A 81 -6.89 1.94 12.02
N GLU A 82 -5.83 1.52 12.70
CA GLU A 82 -4.64 2.35 12.84
C GLU A 82 -3.87 2.47 11.54
N TYR A 83 -3.76 1.39 10.77
CA TYR A 83 -3.08 1.40 9.48
C TYR A 83 -3.75 2.36 8.49
N ASN A 84 -5.08 2.39 8.47
CA ASN A 84 -5.84 3.26 7.56
C ASN A 84 -5.91 4.71 8.02
N HIS A 85 -5.31 5.06 9.16
CA HIS A 85 -5.25 6.44 9.60
C HIS A 85 -4.54 7.29 8.55
N ILE A 86 -5.12 8.46 8.26
CA ILE A 86 -4.67 9.31 7.15
C ILE A 86 -3.19 9.71 7.28
N ASP A 87 -2.74 10.01 8.48
CA ASP A 87 -1.35 10.43 8.72
C ASP A 87 -0.36 9.33 8.37
N ARG A 88 -0.69 8.09 8.69
CA ARG A 88 0.16 6.95 8.36
C ARG A 88 0.24 6.72 6.85
N ARG A 89 -0.88 6.84 6.14
CA ARG A 89 -0.91 6.72 4.68
C ARG A 89 -0.03 7.76 4.02
N ILE A 90 -0.09 9.00 4.52
CA ILE A 90 0.75 10.09 4.05
C ILE A 90 2.22 9.80 4.33
N GLU A 91 2.56 9.37 5.53
CA GLU A 91 3.93 9.02 5.90
C GLU A 91 4.51 7.92 5.01
N GLU A 92 3.75 6.87 4.75
CA GLU A 92 4.19 5.78 3.86
C GLU A 92 4.42 6.27 2.43
N SER A 93 3.56 7.13 1.92
CA SER A 93 3.74 7.72 0.59
C SER A 93 5.03 8.53 0.52
N LEU A 94 5.33 9.33 1.55
CA LEU A 94 6.55 10.11 1.62
C LEU A 94 7.81 9.24 1.70
N ARG A 95 7.79 8.19 2.51
CA ARG A 95 8.91 7.25 2.64
C ARG A 95 9.17 6.50 1.34
N GLY A 96 8.12 6.24 0.57
CA GLY A 96 8.23 5.61 -0.75
C GLY A 96 8.60 6.55 -1.88
N GLY A 97 8.89 7.84 -1.60
CA GLY A 97 9.22 8.83 -2.60
C GLY A 97 8.01 9.32 -3.41
N ARG A 98 6.80 9.07 -2.93
CA ARG A 98 5.55 9.42 -3.62
C ARG A 98 4.93 10.68 -3.03
N LYS A 99 5.66 11.79 -3.09
CA LYS A 99 5.25 13.07 -2.52
C LYS A 99 3.93 13.59 -3.10
N ILE A 100 3.74 13.43 -4.42
CA ILE A 100 2.51 13.88 -5.10
C ILE A 100 1.29 13.13 -4.55
N GLU A 101 1.40 11.81 -4.33
CA GLU A 101 0.32 11.03 -3.72
C GLU A 101 0.02 11.48 -2.30
N ALA A 102 1.05 11.77 -1.50
CA ALA A 102 0.88 12.30 -0.15
C ALA A 102 0.11 13.61 -0.15
N ILE A 103 0.44 14.52 -1.05
CA ILE A 103 -0.25 15.81 -1.22
C ILE A 103 -1.71 15.59 -1.60
N LYS A 104 -1.98 14.75 -2.57
CA LYS A 104 -3.35 14.42 -3.03
C LYS A 104 -4.17 13.78 -1.91
N THR A 105 -3.58 12.85 -1.17
CA THR A 105 -4.23 12.15 -0.06
C THR A 105 -4.63 13.14 1.03
N TYR A 106 -3.73 14.02 1.43
CA TYR A 106 -4.00 15.05 2.43
C TYR A 106 -5.11 16.00 1.99
N ARG A 107 -5.02 16.51 0.75
CA ARG A 107 -6.01 17.43 0.20
C ARG A 107 -7.40 16.78 0.13
N GLN A 108 -7.48 15.54 -0.36
CA GLN A 108 -8.75 14.82 -0.47
C GLN A 108 -9.37 14.58 0.91
N HIS A 109 -8.56 14.24 1.90
CA HIS A 109 -9.02 14.07 3.28
C HIS A 109 -9.64 15.37 3.82
N LYS A 110 -9.01 16.51 3.58
CA LYS A 110 -9.55 17.81 3.99
C LYS A 110 -10.86 18.14 3.29
N ILE A 111 -10.95 17.89 2.00
CA ILE A 111 -12.17 18.09 1.21
C ILE A 111 -13.31 17.19 1.72
N ASP A 112 -13.02 15.93 2.00
CA ASP A 112 -14.00 14.96 2.51
C ASP A 112 -14.53 15.36 3.89
N ASN A 113 -13.75 16.09 4.68
CA ASN A 113 -14.16 16.62 5.97
C ASN A 113 -14.77 18.02 5.88
N CYS A 114 -15.16 18.46 4.69
CA CYS A 114 -15.75 19.77 4.43
C CYS A 114 -14.84 20.96 4.81
N GLU A 115 -13.53 20.74 4.77
CA GLU A 115 -12.53 21.78 5.00
C GLU A 115 -11.96 22.26 3.66
N ASP A 116 -11.86 23.57 3.49
CA ASP A 116 -11.19 24.13 2.32
C ASP A 116 -9.69 23.86 2.38
N CYS A 117 -9.15 23.24 1.34
CA CYS A 117 -7.73 23.00 1.22
C CYS A 117 -7.28 23.20 -0.21
N GLY A 118 -6.52 24.24 -0.44
CA GLY A 118 -5.87 24.50 -1.73
C GLY A 118 -4.65 23.59 -1.93
N LEU A 119 -4.21 23.45 -3.17
CA LEU A 119 -3.02 22.68 -3.51
C LEU A 119 -1.77 23.22 -2.80
N LYS A 120 -1.66 24.54 -2.69
CA LYS A 120 -0.54 25.21 -2.01
C LYS A 120 -0.49 24.84 -0.52
N GLU A 121 -1.64 24.86 0.17
CA GLU A 121 -1.74 24.52 1.59
C GLU A 121 -1.37 23.05 1.82
N ALA A 122 -1.85 22.16 0.97
CA ALA A 122 -1.53 20.73 1.04
C ALA A 122 -0.03 20.50 0.86
N LYS A 123 0.57 21.15 -0.13
CA LYS A 123 2.00 21.07 -0.38
C LYS A 123 2.83 21.58 0.80
N GLU A 124 2.45 22.71 1.38
CA GLU A 124 3.15 23.28 2.54
C GLU A 124 3.10 22.34 3.74
N TYR A 125 1.95 21.75 4.01
CA TYR A 125 1.80 20.76 5.09
C TYR A 125 2.71 19.55 4.87
N ILE A 126 2.72 19.00 3.66
CA ILE A 126 3.55 17.85 3.32
C ILE A 126 5.03 18.17 3.37
N ASP A 127 5.43 19.38 2.92
CA ASP A 127 6.82 19.85 3.02
C ASP A 127 7.28 19.87 4.47
N LYS A 128 6.47 20.42 5.38
CA LYS A 128 6.76 20.46 6.81
C LYS A 128 6.85 19.05 7.41
N LEU A 129 5.95 18.18 7.03
CA LEU A 129 5.95 16.80 7.52
C LEU A 129 7.21 16.07 7.04
N GLN A 130 7.61 16.28 5.79
CA GLN A 130 8.80 15.68 5.22
C GLN A 130 10.06 16.07 5.99
N VAL A 131 10.20 17.35 6.32
CA VAL A 131 11.30 17.87 7.15
C VAL A 131 11.27 17.22 8.54
N LYS A 132 10.10 17.15 9.17
CA LYS A 132 9.92 16.53 10.49
C LYS A 132 10.31 15.06 10.50
N MET A 133 10.07 14.36 9.40
CA MET A 133 10.42 12.93 9.24
C MET A 133 11.89 12.72 8.84
N GLY A 134 12.62 13.77 8.53
CA GLY A 134 14.02 13.67 8.08
C GLY A 134 14.18 13.13 6.67
N LEU A 135 13.23 13.37 5.79
CA LEU A 135 13.20 12.84 4.42
C LEU A 135 13.59 13.87 3.35
N ASP A 136 14.26 14.90 3.71
CA ASP A 136 14.72 15.94 2.76
C ASP A 136 15.69 15.40 1.73
#